data_4b2561995732da6685d2d459ad7120e4
#
_entry.id   4b2561995732da6685d2d459ad7120e4
#
_cell.length_a   1.000
_cell.length_b   1.000
_cell.length_c   1.000
_cell.angle_alpha   90.00
_cell.angle_beta   90.00
_cell.angle_gamma   90.00
#
_symmetry.space_group_name_H-M   'P 1'
#
loop_
_entity.id
_entity.type
_entity.pdbx_description
1 polymer ?
#
loop_
_entity_poly.entity_id
_entity_poly.type
_entity_poly.pdbx_seq_one_letter_code
_entity_poly.pdbx_strand_id
1 'polypeptide(L)'
;MLRSTKATERRCESSASRWPSSRQACRPEMVRGEVFHLPAPRGTRGHEHRGARYAVIVQADEFLGLSTTLVAPTSTGARPASFRPTITLDGNETRVLVEQTIVVDPQRLGRSAGRLDAGELRSVDDALALVLGLL
;
A
#
# COMPACT_ATOMS: atom_id res chain seq x y z
N MET A 1 9.81 18.51 14.02
CA MET A 1 9.08 17.26 14.25
C MET A 1 7.64 17.49 14.75
N LEU A 2 7.46 18.31 15.76
CA LEU A 2 6.12 18.60 16.29
C LEU A 2 5.20 19.24 15.25
N ARG A 3 5.74 20.06 14.37
CA ARG A 3 4.96 20.72 13.33
C ARG A 3 4.37 19.71 12.34
N SER A 4 5.16 18.70 12.02
CA SER A 4 4.74 17.64 11.11
C SER A 4 3.56 16.86 11.67
N THR A 5 3.62 16.54 12.95
CA THR A 5 2.55 15.80 13.63
C THR A 5 1.24 16.59 13.63
N LYS A 6 1.33 17.88 13.93
CA LYS A 6 0.13 18.74 13.95
C LYS A 6 -0.51 18.86 12.58
N ALA A 7 0.31 18.99 11.54
CA ALA A 7 -0.21 19.05 10.18
C ALA A 7 -0.92 17.77 9.79
N THR A 8 -0.37 16.63 10.19
CA THR A 8 -0.96 15.33 9.93
C THR A 8 -2.29 15.17 10.65
N GLU A 9 -2.33 15.60 11.89
CA GLU A 9 -3.57 15.55 12.68
C GLU A 9 -4.67 16.39 12.04
N ARG A 10 -4.33 17.60 11.61
CA ARG A 10 -5.31 18.47 10.97
C ARG A 10 -5.85 17.86 9.68
N ARG A 11 -4.99 17.22 8.91
CA ARG A 11 -5.41 16.55 7.69
C ARG A 11 -6.40 15.43 8.02
N CYS A 12 -6.10 14.67 9.05
CA CYS A 12 -6.93 13.58 9.49
C CYS A 12 -8.31 14.08 9.96
N GLU A 13 -8.33 15.13 10.75
CA GLU A 13 -9.57 15.74 11.22
C GLU A 13 -10.43 16.26 10.06
N SER A 14 -9.79 16.88 9.09
CA SER A 14 -10.47 17.39 7.91
C SER A 14 -11.15 16.26 7.13
N SER A 15 -10.46 15.14 6.98
CA SER A 15 -11.04 13.96 6.35
C SER A 15 -12.23 13.43 7.13
N ALA A 16 -12.07 13.33 8.44
CA ALA A 16 -13.12 12.81 9.31
C ALA A 16 -14.38 13.67 9.29
N SER A 17 -14.25 15.00 9.23
CA SER A 17 -15.39 15.90 9.16
C SER A 17 -16.16 15.76 7.87
N ARG A 18 -15.50 15.39 6.81
CA ARG A 18 -16.10 15.25 5.50
C ARG A 18 -16.88 13.95 5.33
N TRP A 19 -16.47 12.92 6.04
CA TRP A 19 -17.06 11.58 5.93
C TRP A 19 -17.44 11.08 7.33
N PRO A 20 -18.69 11.27 7.75
CA PRO A 20 -19.09 10.97 9.13
C PRO A 20 -18.83 9.53 9.57
N SER A 21 -18.83 8.59 8.67
CA SER A 21 -18.60 7.18 8.97
C SER A 21 -17.12 6.81 9.05
N SER A 22 -16.23 7.76 8.88
CA SER A 22 -14.81 7.48 8.65
C SER A 22 -13.93 7.60 9.88
N ARG A 23 -14.49 7.55 11.07
CA ARG A 23 -13.68 7.67 12.28
C ARG A 23 -12.53 6.67 12.33
N GLN A 24 -12.65 5.58 11.59
CA GLN A 24 -11.65 4.53 11.55
C GLN A 24 -10.68 4.68 10.39
N ALA A 25 -11.00 5.52 9.43
CA ALA A 25 -10.18 5.73 8.25
C ALA A 25 -9.03 6.70 8.50
N CYS A 26 -8.99 7.33 9.65
CA CYS A 26 -8.01 8.36 9.95
C CYS A 26 -6.68 7.74 10.34
N ARG A 27 -5.81 7.52 9.36
CA ARG A 27 -4.46 7.02 9.56
C ARG A 27 -3.50 8.09 9.06
N PRO A 28 -3.04 8.99 9.95
CA PRO A 28 -2.27 10.15 9.52
C PRO A 28 -0.95 9.81 8.84
N GLU A 29 -0.43 8.61 9.05
CA GLU A 29 0.84 8.20 8.47
C GLU A 29 0.69 7.51 7.12
N MET A 30 -0.53 7.18 6.71
CA MET A 30 -0.75 6.43 5.48
C MET A 30 -0.61 7.33 4.27
N VAL A 31 0.34 7.00 3.41
CA VAL A 31 0.60 7.73 2.17
C VAL A 31 0.87 6.73 1.05
N ARG A 32 0.72 7.19 -0.19
CA ARG A 32 1.04 6.37 -1.35
C ARG A 32 2.51 5.98 -1.32
N GLY A 33 2.79 4.71 -1.60
CA GLY A 33 4.15 4.18 -1.54
C GLY A 33 4.58 3.69 -0.17
N GLU A 34 3.75 3.88 0.84
CA GLU A 34 4.05 3.32 2.16
C GLU A 34 3.76 1.83 2.16
N VAL A 35 4.58 1.09 2.89
CA VAL A 35 4.50 -0.37 2.94
C VAL A 35 3.98 -0.78 4.31
N PHE A 36 2.95 -1.62 4.32
CA PHE A 36 2.34 -2.11 5.55
C PHE A 36 2.37 -3.61 5.60
N HIS A 37 2.44 -4.13 6.82
CA HIS A 37 2.23 -5.55 7.05
C HIS A 37 0.76 -5.88 6.76
N LEU A 38 0.53 -6.92 5.96
CA LEU A 38 -0.82 -7.36 5.61
C LEU A 38 -0.98 -8.81 6.00
N PRO A 39 -1.82 -9.10 7.01
CA PRO A 39 -2.08 -10.48 7.37
C PRO A 39 -2.75 -11.24 6.23
N ALA A 40 -2.46 -12.53 6.13
CA ALA A 40 -3.03 -13.37 5.10
C ALA A 40 -4.55 -13.44 5.23
N PRO A 41 -5.30 -13.38 4.12
CA PRO A 41 -6.72 -13.61 4.18
C PRO A 41 -7.01 -15.08 4.51
N ARG A 42 -8.14 -15.30 5.16
CA ARG A 42 -8.59 -16.65 5.45
C ARG A 42 -9.06 -17.33 4.17
N GLY A 43 -8.75 -18.62 4.04
CA GLY A 43 -9.24 -19.41 2.92
C GLY A 43 -8.52 -19.21 1.61
N THR A 44 -7.30 -18.73 1.65
CA THR A 44 -6.46 -18.58 0.46
C THR A 44 -6.29 -19.92 -0.26
N ARG A 45 -6.49 -19.92 -1.57
CA ARG A 45 -6.40 -21.13 -2.40
C ARG A 45 -5.55 -20.88 -3.64
N GLY A 46 -4.97 -21.97 -4.15
CA GLY A 46 -4.25 -21.96 -5.41
C GLY A 46 -2.99 -21.11 -5.36
N HIS A 47 -2.85 -20.25 -6.34
CA HIS A 47 -1.68 -19.37 -6.45
C HIS A 47 -1.79 -18.10 -5.63
N GLU A 48 -2.85 -17.96 -4.86
CA GLU A 48 -2.98 -16.85 -3.95
C GLU A 48 -1.94 -16.95 -2.84
N HIS A 49 -1.49 -15.80 -2.38
CA HIS A 49 -0.45 -15.77 -1.36
C HIS A 49 -0.97 -16.20 0.00
N ARG A 50 -0.18 -17.04 0.65
CA ARG A 50 -0.44 -17.51 2.00
C ARG A 50 0.53 -16.85 2.96
N GLY A 51 0.09 -16.69 4.20
CA GLY A 51 0.90 -16.16 5.27
C GLY A 51 0.93 -14.65 5.30
N ALA A 52 1.58 -14.13 6.33
CA ALA A 52 1.75 -12.71 6.51
C ALA A 52 2.72 -12.16 5.49
N ARG A 53 2.44 -10.98 4.96
CA ARG A 53 3.30 -10.33 3.99
C ARG A 53 3.11 -8.83 4.04
N TYR A 54 3.86 -8.16 3.20
CA TYR A 54 3.78 -6.71 3.09
C TYR A 54 2.96 -6.33 1.87
N ALA A 55 2.37 -5.15 1.93
CA ALA A 55 1.63 -4.58 0.82
C ALA A 55 1.98 -3.10 0.68
N VAL A 56 2.08 -2.66 -0.57
CA VAL A 56 2.41 -1.27 -0.90
C VAL A 56 1.13 -0.52 -1.23
N ILE A 57 0.94 0.63 -0.64
CA ILE A 57 -0.20 1.49 -0.98
C ILE A 57 0.03 2.07 -2.37
N VAL A 58 -0.88 1.76 -3.28
CA VAL A 58 -0.81 2.26 -4.66
C VAL A 58 -1.88 3.29 -4.96
N GLN A 59 -2.85 3.47 -4.08
CA GLN A 59 -3.90 4.46 -4.25
C GLN A 59 -3.36 5.87 -4.03
N ALA A 60 -3.82 6.82 -4.82
CA ALA A 60 -3.38 8.20 -4.70
C ALA A 60 -3.74 8.78 -3.33
N ASP A 61 -2.87 9.64 -2.80
CA ASP A 61 -3.04 10.22 -1.45
C ASP A 61 -4.39 10.91 -1.28
N GLU A 62 -4.86 11.60 -2.30
CA GLU A 62 -6.13 12.34 -2.25
C GLU A 62 -7.33 11.43 -2.07
N PHE A 63 -7.19 10.13 -2.31
CA PHE A 63 -8.27 9.15 -2.15
C PHE A 63 -8.07 8.24 -0.94
N LEU A 64 -7.05 8.46 -0.13
CA LEU A 64 -6.80 7.61 1.04
C LEU A 64 -7.79 7.82 2.18
N GLY A 65 -8.68 8.80 2.07
CA GLY A 65 -9.76 8.99 3.01
C GLY A 65 -10.98 8.12 2.74
N LEU A 66 -10.97 7.34 1.67
CA LEU A 66 -12.07 6.43 1.37
C LEU A 66 -12.07 5.25 2.33
N SER A 67 -13.18 4.52 2.39
CA SER A 67 -13.33 3.39 3.30
C SER A 67 -12.45 2.19 2.93
N THR A 68 -11.98 2.13 1.71
CA THR A 68 -11.10 1.07 1.21
C THR A 68 -9.87 1.66 0.54
N THR A 69 -8.82 0.86 0.43
CA THR A 69 -7.56 1.28 -0.14
C THR A 69 -7.01 0.21 -1.07
N LEU A 70 -6.49 0.65 -2.22
CA LEU A 70 -5.84 -0.25 -3.17
C LEU A 70 -4.40 -0.46 -2.74
N VAL A 71 -4.02 -1.73 -2.61
CA VAL A 71 -2.66 -2.11 -2.24
C VAL A 71 -2.15 -3.21 -3.16
N ALA A 72 -0.86 -3.23 -3.37
CA ALA A 72 -0.19 -4.29 -4.13
C ALA A 72 0.62 -5.15 -3.16
N PRO A 73 0.36 -6.46 -3.09
CA PRO A 73 1.13 -7.33 -2.21
C PRO A 73 2.56 -7.51 -2.71
N THR A 74 3.42 -8.00 -1.83
CA THR A 74 4.82 -8.26 -2.16
C THR A 74 5.14 -9.73 -1.96
N SER A 75 6.22 -10.17 -2.60
CA SER A 75 6.69 -11.54 -2.45
C SER A 75 8.20 -11.59 -2.66
N THR A 76 8.90 -12.31 -1.77
CA THR A 76 10.33 -12.55 -1.92
C THR A 76 10.61 -13.68 -2.91
N GLY A 77 9.64 -14.59 -3.09
CA GLY A 77 9.79 -15.75 -3.95
C GLY A 77 9.17 -15.63 -5.33
N ALA A 78 8.64 -14.47 -5.69
CA ALA A 78 8.00 -14.28 -6.98
C ALA A 78 9.03 -14.32 -8.12
N ARG A 79 8.62 -14.87 -9.26
CA ARG A 79 9.48 -14.91 -10.45
C ARG A 79 9.70 -13.49 -10.99
N PRO A 80 10.91 -13.21 -11.49
CA PRO A 80 11.17 -11.93 -12.14
C PRO A 80 10.23 -11.70 -13.33
N ALA A 81 9.75 -10.46 -13.45
CA ALA A 81 8.94 -10.04 -14.58
C ALA A 81 9.01 -8.52 -14.68
N SER A 82 8.82 -8.01 -15.90
CA SER A 82 8.87 -6.56 -16.13
C SER A 82 7.81 -5.79 -15.35
N PHE A 83 6.71 -6.46 -15.01
CA PHE A 83 5.62 -5.86 -14.22
C PHE A 83 5.71 -6.17 -12.73
N ARG A 84 6.87 -6.66 -12.25
CA ARG A 84 7.10 -6.96 -10.83
C ARG A 84 8.34 -6.23 -10.36
N PRO A 85 8.21 -4.94 -10.08
CA PRO A 85 9.38 -4.16 -9.68
C PRO A 85 9.98 -4.67 -8.38
N THR A 86 11.30 -4.59 -8.29
CA THR A 86 12.04 -4.99 -7.10
C THR A 86 12.16 -3.79 -6.17
N ILE A 87 11.88 -4.03 -4.90
CA ILE A 87 12.07 -3.04 -3.84
C ILE A 87 12.91 -3.68 -2.73
N THR A 88 13.40 -2.85 -1.84
CA THR A 88 14.16 -3.33 -0.67
C THR A 88 13.35 -3.09 0.59
N LEU A 89 13.08 -4.15 1.32
CA LEU A 89 12.41 -4.09 2.62
C LEU A 89 13.30 -4.76 3.65
N ASP A 90 13.69 -3.98 4.67
CA ASP A 90 14.54 -4.48 5.76
C ASP A 90 15.81 -5.17 5.24
N GLY A 91 16.41 -4.60 4.19
CA GLY A 91 17.61 -5.13 3.59
C GLY A 91 17.42 -6.31 2.66
N ASN A 92 16.18 -6.75 2.46
CA ASN A 92 15.88 -7.88 1.58
C ASN A 92 15.21 -7.42 0.30
N GLU A 93 15.62 -7.99 -0.82
CA GLU A 93 14.96 -7.74 -2.09
C GLU A 93 13.60 -8.43 -2.11
N THR A 94 12.60 -7.69 -2.52
CA THR A 94 11.22 -8.15 -2.56
C THR A 94 10.59 -7.63 -3.86
N ARG A 95 9.68 -8.38 -4.43
CA ARG A 95 8.99 -7.94 -5.65
C ARG A 95 7.58 -7.50 -5.32
N VAL A 96 7.19 -6.38 -5.92
CA VAL A 96 5.82 -5.88 -5.79
C VAL A 96 4.99 -6.54 -6.89
N LEU A 97 3.91 -7.19 -6.48
CA LEU A 97 3.04 -7.90 -7.41
C LEU A 97 1.90 -7.00 -7.85
N VAL A 98 2.19 -6.07 -8.75
CA VAL A 98 1.18 -5.09 -9.17
C VAL A 98 0.00 -5.74 -9.88
N GLU A 99 0.20 -6.90 -10.49
CA GLU A 99 -0.87 -7.64 -11.13
C GLU A 99 -1.87 -8.24 -10.11
N GLN A 100 -1.50 -8.24 -8.85
CA GLN A 100 -2.35 -8.75 -7.76
C GLN A 100 -2.86 -7.63 -6.86
N THR A 101 -2.88 -6.41 -7.37
CA THR A 101 -3.42 -5.27 -6.62
C THR A 101 -4.84 -5.57 -6.19
N ILE A 102 -5.10 -5.37 -4.92
CA ILE A 102 -6.39 -5.69 -4.30
C ILE A 102 -6.91 -4.51 -3.48
N VAL A 103 -8.20 -4.57 -3.20
CA VAL A 103 -8.87 -3.61 -2.33
C VAL A 103 -8.90 -4.18 -0.91
N VAL A 104 -8.46 -3.39 0.05
CA VAL A 104 -8.49 -3.79 1.46
C VAL A 104 -9.12 -2.71 2.30
N ASP A 105 -9.68 -3.12 3.43
CA ASP A 105 -10.05 -2.18 4.48
C ASP A 105 -8.77 -1.74 5.18
N PRO A 106 -8.53 -0.43 5.35
CA PRO A 106 -7.31 0.04 6.02
C PRO A 106 -7.09 -0.56 7.40
N GLN A 107 -8.14 -0.99 8.09
CA GLN A 107 -8.01 -1.62 9.40
C GLN A 107 -7.29 -2.97 9.33
N ARG A 108 -7.26 -3.59 8.17
CA ARG A 108 -6.53 -4.85 7.99
C ARG A 108 -5.03 -4.64 7.86
N LEU A 109 -4.60 -3.42 7.61
CA LEU A 109 -3.18 -3.11 7.50
C LEU A 109 -2.56 -3.10 8.89
N GLY A 110 -1.44 -3.78 9.02
CA GLY A 110 -0.69 -3.84 10.27
C GLY A 110 0.27 -2.66 10.40
N ARG A 111 1.46 -2.93 10.92
CA ARG A 111 2.45 -1.89 11.13
C ARG A 111 3.08 -1.45 9.83
N SER A 112 3.46 -0.18 9.77
CA SER A 112 4.23 0.36 8.66
C SER A 112 5.63 -0.23 8.67
N ALA A 113 6.10 -0.64 7.49
CA ALA A 113 7.45 -1.13 7.30
C ALA A 113 8.35 -0.08 6.62
N GLY A 114 7.81 1.10 6.39
CA GLY A 114 8.55 2.18 5.75
C GLY A 114 7.89 2.64 4.47
N ARG A 115 8.65 3.32 3.63
CA ARG A 115 8.15 3.90 2.39
C ARG A 115 9.10 3.57 1.25
N LEU A 116 8.57 3.42 0.07
CA LEU A 116 9.38 3.29 -1.14
C LEU A 116 10.07 4.62 -1.41
N ASP A 117 11.30 4.55 -1.90
CA ASP A 117 11.95 5.76 -2.38
C ASP A 117 11.35 6.17 -3.73
N ALA A 118 11.77 7.34 -4.24
CA ALA A 118 11.21 7.88 -5.47
C ALA A 118 11.43 6.96 -6.67
N GLY A 119 12.58 6.30 -6.73
CA GLY A 119 12.90 5.38 -7.83
C GLY A 119 12.05 4.12 -7.76
N GLU A 120 11.89 3.55 -6.58
CA GLU A 120 11.07 2.38 -6.38
C GLU A 120 9.60 2.67 -6.70
N LEU A 121 9.10 3.81 -6.24
CA LEU A 121 7.72 4.20 -6.51
C LEU A 121 7.48 4.41 -8.00
N ARG A 122 8.44 5.03 -8.70
CA ARG A 122 8.34 5.20 -10.15
C ARG A 122 8.28 3.85 -10.86
N SER A 123 9.07 2.87 -10.41
CA SER A 123 9.02 1.54 -10.97
C SER A 123 7.67 0.87 -10.76
N VAL A 124 7.04 1.10 -9.62
CA VAL A 124 5.68 0.62 -9.35
C VAL A 124 4.69 1.32 -10.27
N ASP A 125 4.83 2.62 -10.47
CA ASP A 125 3.94 3.38 -11.37
C ASP A 125 4.03 2.84 -12.80
N ASP A 126 5.23 2.61 -13.28
CA ASP A 126 5.45 2.08 -14.63
C ASP A 126 4.85 0.69 -14.78
N ALA A 127 5.02 -0.15 -13.77
CA ALA A 127 4.46 -1.50 -13.78
C ALA A 127 2.93 -1.47 -13.75
N LEU A 128 2.35 -0.59 -12.94
CA LEU A 128 0.90 -0.42 -12.90
C LEU A 128 0.35 0.05 -14.25
N ALA A 129 1.01 1.02 -14.87
CA ALA A 129 0.61 1.51 -16.18
C ALA A 129 0.65 0.39 -17.23
N LEU A 130 1.67 -0.44 -17.16
CA LEU A 130 1.80 -1.58 -18.05
C LEU A 130 0.68 -2.61 -17.84
N VAL A 131 0.46 -3.01 -16.61
CA VAL A 131 -0.53 -4.04 -16.28
C VAL A 131 -1.95 -3.55 -16.56
N LEU A 132 -2.22 -2.27 -16.33
CA LEU A 132 -3.54 -1.69 -16.56
C LEU A 132 -3.77 -1.21 -17.99
N GLY A 133 -2.74 -1.32 -18.84
CA GLY A 133 -2.88 -0.92 -20.23
C GLY A 133 -2.97 0.59 -20.43
N LEU A 134 -2.32 1.36 -19.59
CA LEU A 134 -2.38 2.83 -19.63
C LEU A 134 -1.21 3.45 -20.41
N LEU A 135 -0.36 2.65 -20.99
CA LEU A 135 0.76 3.12 -21.78
C LEU A 135 0.38 3.29 -23.25
#